data_7da68e2496e9099784219ea6ae27f8d8
#
_entry.id   7da68e2496e9099784219ea6ae27f8d8
#
_cell.length_a   1.000
_cell.length_b   1.000
_cell.length_c   1.000
_cell.angle_alpha   90.00
_cell.angle_beta   90.00
_cell.angle_gamma   90.00
#
_symmetry.space_group_name_H-M   'P 1'
#
loop_
_entity.id
_entity.type
_entity.pdbx_description
1 polymer ?
#
loop_
_entity_poly.entity_id
_entity_poly.type
_entity_poly.pdbx_seq_one_letter_code
_entity_poly.pdbx_strand_id
1 'polypeptide(L)'
;NTALLHVEAADGRELELQASSLGGGRIMVNKLDGIDVNFTGESPTLIVHNLDQPGHVAEVTSMLSHKSVNIATMQLYRNKRGGYAVMVLETDQPIPEDSVAWFAHLEGVIKVTYLNTVQEDEHGV
;
A
#
# COMPACT_ATOMS: atom_id res chain seq x y z
N ASN A 1 -6.29 -11.64 18.70
CA ASN A 1 -7.09 -10.69 17.95
C ASN A 1 -6.47 -10.40 16.59
N THR A 2 -6.31 -11.45 15.79
CA THR A 2 -5.78 -11.37 14.45
C THR A 2 -6.91 -11.63 13.46
N ALA A 3 -7.01 -10.78 12.46
CA ALA A 3 -8.00 -10.92 11.41
C ALA A 3 -7.32 -11.08 10.06
N LEU A 4 -7.92 -11.89 9.20
CA LEU A 4 -7.48 -12.07 7.82
C LEU A 4 -8.47 -11.33 6.92
N LEU A 5 -7.98 -10.39 6.13
CA LEU A 5 -8.83 -9.55 5.30
C LEU A 5 -8.44 -9.70 3.84
N HIS A 6 -9.45 -9.69 2.97
CA HIS A 6 -9.23 -9.68 1.53
C HIS A 6 -9.66 -8.32 1.00
N VAL A 7 -8.75 -7.65 0.29
CA VAL A 7 -8.96 -6.33 -0.27
C VAL A 7 -8.73 -6.40 -1.77
N GLU A 8 -9.59 -5.73 -2.54
CA GLU A 8 -9.44 -5.66 -3.97
C GLU A 8 -8.44 -4.57 -4.35
N ALA A 9 -7.44 -4.94 -5.15
CA ALA A 9 -6.47 -3.99 -5.67
C ALA A 9 -7.10 -3.12 -6.77
N ALA A 10 -6.39 -2.05 -7.16
CA ALA A 10 -6.87 -1.11 -8.17
C ALA A 10 -7.17 -1.77 -9.52
N ASP A 11 -6.53 -2.88 -9.84
CA ASP A 11 -6.72 -3.60 -11.09
C ASP A 11 -7.71 -4.78 -10.97
N GLY A 12 -8.41 -4.89 -9.84
CA GLY A 12 -9.38 -5.95 -9.60
C GLY A 12 -8.81 -7.21 -8.97
N ARG A 13 -7.51 -7.28 -8.74
CA ARG A 13 -6.88 -8.43 -8.09
C ARG A 13 -7.07 -8.34 -6.58
N GLU A 14 -7.02 -9.48 -5.92
CA GLU A 14 -7.15 -9.51 -4.47
C GLU A 14 -5.83 -9.36 -3.76
N LEU A 15 -5.89 -8.73 -2.59
CA LEU A 15 -4.78 -8.59 -1.65
C LEU A 15 -5.21 -9.20 -0.34
N GLU A 16 -4.39 -10.06 0.23
CA GLU A 16 -4.65 -10.65 1.53
C GLU A 16 -3.85 -9.92 2.61
N LEU A 17 -4.56 -9.38 3.60
CA LEU A 17 -3.96 -8.69 4.73
C LEU A 17 -4.21 -9.48 6.01
N GLN A 18 -3.20 -9.55 6.86
CA GLN A 18 -3.36 -10.05 8.21
C GLN A 18 -3.11 -8.88 9.17
N ALA A 19 -4.08 -8.60 10.02
CA ALA A 19 -4.02 -7.47 10.92
C ALA A 19 -4.34 -7.89 12.35
N SER A 20 -3.74 -7.19 13.30
CA SER A 20 -3.96 -7.40 14.73
C SER A 20 -4.54 -6.15 15.35
N SER A 21 -5.43 -6.32 16.33
CA SER A 21 -5.98 -5.21 17.07
C SER A 21 -4.96 -4.70 18.09
N LEU A 22 -4.78 -3.39 18.12
CA LEU A 22 -3.94 -2.72 19.13
C LEU A 22 -4.77 -2.16 20.28
N GLY A 23 -6.11 -2.30 20.21
CA GLY A 23 -6.99 -1.66 21.16
C GLY A 23 -7.37 -0.25 20.72
N GLY A 24 -8.44 0.29 21.29
CA GLY A 24 -8.89 1.64 20.96
C GLY A 24 -9.31 1.84 19.51
N GLY A 25 -9.71 0.77 18.84
CA GLY A 25 -10.11 0.84 17.44
C GLY A 25 -8.96 0.90 16.44
N ARG A 26 -7.74 0.73 16.93
CA ARG A 26 -6.54 0.78 16.07
C ARG A 26 -6.12 -0.63 15.67
N ILE A 27 -5.57 -0.74 14.46
CA ILE A 27 -5.08 -2.01 13.95
C ILE A 27 -3.63 -1.87 13.46
N MET A 28 -2.93 -2.99 13.42
CA MET A 28 -1.59 -3.09 12.85
C MET A 28 -1.62 -4.19 11.79
N VAL A 29 -1.28 -3.84 10.56
CA VAL A 29 -1.15 -4.83 9.50
C VAL A 29 0.24 -5.45 9.63
N ASN A 30 0.29 -6.77 9.78
CA ASN A 30 1.55 -7.48 10.02
C ASN A 30 1.91 -8.48 8.93
N LYS A 31 0.97 -8.81 8.04
CA LYS A 31 1.27 -9.63 6.84
C LYS A 31 0.49 -9.12 5.66
N LEU A 32 1.11 -9.22 4.49
CA LEU A 32 0.53 -8.79 3.23
C LEU A 32 0.93 -9.82 2.19
N ASP A 33 -0.06 -10.60 1.69
CA ASP A 33 0.17 -11.71 0.77
C ASP A 33 1.28 -12.64 1.28
N GLY A 34 1.28 -12.91 2.59
CA GLY A 34 2.26 -13.79 3.21
C GLY A 34 3.60 -13.17 3.54
N ILE A 35 3.81 -11.91 3.18
CA ILE A 35 5.04 -11.18 3.47
C ILE A 35 4.87 -10.44 4.79
N ASP A 36 5.85 -10.52 5.68
CA ASP A 36 5.84 -9.79 6.93
C ASP A 36 6.02 -8.30 6.67
N VAL A 37 5.06 -7.51 7.15
CA VAL A 37 5.07 -6.05 7.01
C VAL A 37 4.70 -5.43 8.35
N ASN A 38 4.70 -4.10 8.41
CA ASN A 38 4.35 -3.41 9.64
C ASN A 38 3.85 -2.00 9.31
N PHE A 39 2.53 -1.83 9.27
CA PHE A 39 1.93 -0.50 9.09
C PHE A 39 0.53 -0.47 9.68
N THR A 40 0.05 0.72 10.01
CA THR A 40 -1.21 0.86 10.75
C THR A 40 -2.42 1.14 9.87
N GLY A 41 -2.25 1.69 8.71
CA GLY A 41 -3.38 2.11 7.88
C GLY A 41 -4.10 3.34 8.39
N GLU A 42 -3.55 4.02 9.38
CA GLU A 42 -4.15 5.26 9.91
C GLU A 42 -4.01 6.42 8.94
N SER A 43 -3.03 6.35 8.05
CA SER A 43 -2.80 7.32 6.99
C SER A 43 -3.13 6.70 5.65
N PRO A 44 -3.35 7.50 4.61
CA PRO A 44 -3.45 6.94 3.25
C PRO A 44 -2.22 6.08 2.95
N THR A 45 -2.42 4.88 2.46
CA THR A 45 -1.35 3.91 2.25
C THR A 45 -1.41 3.36 0.84
N LEU A 46 -0.32 3.50 0.11
CA LEU A 46 -0.16 2.94 -1.23
C LEU A 46 0.72 1.70 -1.13
N ILE A 47 0.23 0.60 -1.68
CA ILE A 47 0.95 -0.67 -1.69
C ILE A 47 1.20 -1.05 -3.15
N VAL A 48 2.47 -1.13 -3.53
CA VAL A 48 2.86 -1.44 -4.90
C VAL A 48 3.62 -2.76 -4.92
N HIS A 49 3.08 -3.76 -5.63
CA HIS A 49 3.79 -4.99 -5.91
C HIS A 49 4.45 -4.82 -7.27
N ASN A 50 5.76 -4.95 -7.33
CA ASN A 50 6.52 -4.76 -8.57
C ASN A 50 7.60 -5.82 -8.70
N LEU A 51 8.04 -6.04 -9.94
CA LEU A 51 9.19 -6.90 -10.17
C LEU A 51 10.40 -6.32 -9.44
N ASP A 52 11.25 -7.20 -8.89
CA ASP A 52 12.42 -6.75 -8.13
C ASP A 52 13.52 -6.31 -9.10
N GLN A 53 13.38 -5.10 -9.61
CA GLN A 53 14.25 -4.48 -10.62
C GLN A 53 14.52 -3.02 -10.25
N PRO A 54 15.64 -2.47 -10.72
CA PRO A 54 15.93 -1.05 -10.48
C PRO A 54 14.90 -0.12 -11.10
N GLY A 55 14.73 1.05 -10.49
CA GLY A 55 13.96 2.14 -11.06
C GLY A 55 12.53 2.28 -10.57
N HIS A 56 11.92 1.24 -10.05
CA HIS A 56 10.50 1.31 -9.63
C HIS A 56 10.29 2.25 -8.45
N VAL A 57 11.20 2.26 -7.49
CA VAL A 57 11.10 3.19 -6.36
C VAL A 57 11.13 4.63 -6.87
N ALA A 58 12.04 4.93 -7.78
CA ALA A 58 12.15 6.27 -8.33
C ALA A 58 10.90 6.69 -9.08
N GLU A 59 10.31 5.78 -9.87
CA GLU A 59 9.08 6.06 -10.61
C GLU A 59 7.94 6.44 -9.67
N VAL A 60 7.75 5.65 -8.62
CA VAL A 60 6.66 5.86 -7.67
C VAL A 60 6.86 7.15 -6.88
N THR A 61 8.06 7.35 -6.33
CA THR A 61 8.32 8.53 -5.51
C THR A 61 8.31 9.83 -6.32
N SER A 62 8.77 9.78 -7.57
CA SER A 62 8.72 10.95 -8.47
C SER A 62 7.29 11.36 -8.76
N MET A 63 6.41 10.41 -9.02
CA MET A 63 5.00 10.72 -9.28
C MET A 63 4.34 11.34 -8.05
N LEU A 64 4.57 10.79 -6.87
CA LEU A 64 4.00 11.33 -5.64
C LEU A 64 4.49 12.75 -5.40
N SER A 65 5.78 13.00 -5.61
CA SER A 65 6.34 14.34 -5.51
C SER A 65 5.70 15.31 -6.49
N HIS A 66 5.51 14.86 -7.72
CA HIS A 66 4.89 15.68 -8.77
C HIS A 66 3.44 16.07 -8.41
N LYS A 67 2.75 15.21 -7.68
CA LYS A 67 1.38 15.46 -7.24
C LYS A 67 1.30 16.14 -5.88
N SER A 68 2.44 16.59 -5.36
CA SER A 68 2.53 17.27 -4.05
C SER A 68 2.06 16.39 -2.89
N VAL A 69 2.29 15.08 -3.01
CA VAL A 69 1.98 14.13 -1.95
C VAL A 69 3.26 13.86 -1.18
N ASN A 70 3.24 14.16 0.12
CA ASN A 70 4.38 13.97 0.98
C ASN A 70 4.37 12.55 1.57
N ILE A 71 5.49 11.85 1.47
CA ILE A 71 5.62 10.50 1.98
C ILE A 71 6.04 10.58 3.44
N ALA A 72 5.20 10.02 4.32
CA ALA A 72 5.50 9.98 5.75
C ALA A 72 6.41 8.79 6.08
N THR A 73 6.11 7.62 5.56
CA THR A 73 6.95 6.43 5.71
C THR A 73 7.01 5.67 4.40
N MET A 74 8.11 4.97 4.19
CA MET A 74 8.26 4.11 3.04
C MET A 74 9.01 2.86 3.48
N GLN A 75 8.46 1.71 3.19
CA GLN A 75 9.06 0.42 3.50
C GLN A 75 9.12 -0.41 2.23
N LEU A 76 10.23 -1.09 2.03
CA LEU A 76 10.45 -1.93 0.86
C LEU A 76 10.71 -3.34 1.33
N TYR A 77 9.90 -4.27 0.87
CA TYR A 77 10.03 -5.68 1.21
C TYR A 77 10.32 -6.47 -0.05
N ARG A 78 11.18 -7.46 0.06
CA ARG A 78 11.56 -8.28 -1.09
C ARG A 78 11.11 -9.71 -0.88
N ASN A 79 10.50 -10.29 -1.90
CA ASN A 79 10.21 -11.72 -1.93
C ASN A 79 11.20 -12.39 -2.87
N LYS A 80 12.27 -12.94 -2.31
CA LYS A 80 13.34 -13.52 -3.10
C LYS A 80 12.90 -14.72 -3.92
N ARG A 81 11.92 -15.48 -3.42
CA ARG A 81 11.42 -16.65 -4.13
C ARG A 81 10.57 -16.27 -5.32
N GLY A 82 9.74 -15.23 -5.16
CA GLY A 82 8.85 -14.79 -6.22
C GLY A 82 9.48 -13.82 -7.20
N GLY A 83 10.65 -13.28 -6.88
CA GLY A 83 11.31 -12.30 -7.74
C GLY A 83 10.62 -10.96 -7.79
N TYR A 84 9.81 -10.63 -6.79
CA TYR A 84 9.11 -9.36 -6.73
C TYR A 84 9.37 -8.63 -5.41
N ALA A 85 9.02 -7.38 -5.38
CA ALA A 85 9.15 -6.52 -4.20
C ALA A 85 7.81 -5.87 -3.91
N VAL A 86 7.63 -5.45 -2.66
CA VAL A 86 6.43 -4.73 -2.23
C VAL A 86 6.87 -3.43 -1.60
N MET A 87 6.36 -2.32 -2.12
CA MET A 87 6.56 -1.01 -1.52
C MET A 87 5.30 -0.65 -0.74
N VAL A 88 5.48 -0.25 0.52
CA VAL A 88 4.38 0.26 1.35
C VAL A 88 4.71 1.70 1.66
N LEU A 89 3.91 2.63 1.13
CA LEU A 89 4.12 4.07 1.32
C LEU A 89 2.94 4.65 2.07
N GLU A 90 3.20 5.19 3.24
CA GLU A 90 2.19 5.95 3.98
C GLU A 90 2.39 7.43 3.65
N THR A 91 1.32 8.12 3.33
CA THR A 91 1.38 9.50 2.86
C THR A 91 0.59 10.43 3.77
N ASP A 92 0.94 11.71 3.74
CA ASP A 92 0.25 12.73 4.54
C ASP A 92 -1.04 13.19 3.87
N GLN A 93 -1.07 13.16 2.54
CA GLN A 93 -2.25 13.58 1.77
C GLN A 93 -2.81 12.40 1.01
N PRO A 94 -4.12 12.42 0.71
CA PRO A 94 -4.69 11.40 -0.17
C PRO A 94 -4.04 11.44 -1.55
N ILE A 95 -3.92 10.27 -2.17
CA ILE A 95 -3.36 10.15 -3.51
C ILE A 95 -4.50 10.23 -4.51
N PRO A 96 -4.39 11.09 -5.54
CA PRO A 96 -5.45 11.19 -6.55
C PRO A 96 -5.70 9.84 -7.23
N GLU A 97 -6.95 9.56 -7.53
CA GLU A 97 -7.38 8.30 -8.12
C GLU A 97 -6.70 8.02 -9.46
N ASP A 98 -6.53 9.04 -10.28
CA ASP A 98 -5.85 8.90 -11.57
C ASP A 98 -4.38 8.54 -11.40
N SER A 99 -3.76 8.99 -10.33
CA SER A 99 -2.36 8.63 -10.03
C SER A 99 -2.26 7.17 -9.61
N VAL A 100 -3.21 6.68 -8.82
CA VAL A 100 -3.25 5.27 -8.43
C VAL A 100 -3.39 4.40 -9.68
N ALA A 101 -4.28 4.77 -10.59
CA ALA A 101 -4.47 4.06 -11.84
C ALA A 101 -3.22 4.09 -12.71
N TRP A 102 -2.53 5.22 -12.73
CA TRP A 102 -1.27 5.36 -13.48
C TRP A 102 -0.21 4.39 -12.97
N PHE A 103 -0.07 4.27 -11.65
CA PHE A 103 0.88 3.32 -11.07
C PHE A 103 0.58 1.88 -11.50
N ALA A 104 -0.69 1.52 -11.57
CA ALA A 104 -1.09 0.17 -11.95
C ALA A 104 -0.72 -0.19 -13.38
N HIS A 105 -0.49 0.79 -14.23
CA HIS A 105 -0.15 0.58 -15.65
C HIS A 105 1.35 0.67 -15.93
N LEU A 106 2.18 0.93 -14.92
CA LEU A 106 3.62 1.00 -15.13
C LEU A 106 4.18 -0.37 -15.46
N GLU A 107 5.12 -0.40 -16.41
CA GLU A 107 5.82 -1.64 -16.74
C GLU A 107 6.57 -2.15 -15.52
N GLY A 108 6.42 -3.43 -15.23
CA GLY A 108 7.07 -4.05 -14.07
C GLY A 108 6.25 -3.97 -12.80
N VAL A 109 5.14 -3.25 -12.79
CA VAL A 109 4.23 -3.22 -11.65
C VAL A 109 3.23 -4.37 -11.80
N ILE A 110 3.14 -5.19 -10.76
CA ILE A 110 2.28 -6.37 -10.75
C ILE A 110 0.87 -5.99 -10.32
N LYS A 111 0.75 -5.26 -9.22
CA LYS A 111 -0.54 -4.74 -8.75
C LYS A 111 -0.33 -3.55 -7.82
N VAL A 112 -1.35 -2.72 -7.72
CA VAL A 112 -1.37 -1.54 -6.85
C VAL A 112 -2.63 -1.58 -6.01
N THR A 113 -2.46 -1.37 -4.71
CA THR A 113 -3.58 -1.28 -3.77
C THR A 113 -3.46 0.05 -3.03
N TYR A 114 -4.56 0.76 -2.95
CA TYR A 114 -4.59 2.02 -2.22
C TYR A 114 -5.61 1.92 -1.09
N LEU A 115 -5.15 2.15 0.12
CA LEU A 115 -5.97 2.13 1.32
C LEU A 115 -6.09 3.54 1.85
N ASN A 116 -7.30 4.06 1.89
CA ASN A 116 -7.56 5.38 2.46
C ASN A 116 -8.64 5.24 3.54
N THR A 117 -8.22 4.75 4.70
CA THR A 117 -9.15 4.45 5.80
C THR A 117 -9.58 5.67 6.60
N VAL A 118 -8.85 6.77 6.46
CA VAL A 118 -9.18 8.03 7.13
C VAL A 118 -10.59 8.48 6.80
N GLN A 119 -10.97 8.28 5.54
CA GLN A 119 -12.28 8.68 5.04
C GLN A 119 -13.43 7.90 5.68
N GLU A 120 -13.20 6.63 5.98
CA GLU A 120 -14.21 5.78 6.61
C GLU A 120 -14.48 6.21 8.05
N ASP A 121 -13.45 6.61 8.77
CA ASP A 121 -13.60 7.08 10.14
C ASP A 121 -14.49 8.30 10.21
N GLU A 122 -14.36 9.19 9.26
CA GLU A 122 -15.21 10.38 9.19
C GLU A 122 -16.66 10.03 8.91
N HIS A 123 -16.89 9.04 8.10
CA HIS A 123 -18.24 8.60 7.75
C HIS A 123 -18.89 7.75 8.83
N GLY A 124 -18.09 7.16 9.69
CA GLY A 124 -18.59 6.36 10.79
C GLY A 124 -19.16 7.19 11.93
N VAL A 125 -19.05 8.48 11.85
CA VAL A 125 -19.49 9.39 12.91
C VAL A 125 -20.97 9.72 12.85
#